data_b3f734c12ad7da6b34775e208eb37984
#
_entry.id   b3f734c12ad7da6b34775e208eb37984
#
_cell.length_a   1.000
_cell.length_b   1.000
_cell.length_c   1.000
_cell.angle_alpha   90.00
_cell.angle_beta   90.00
_cell.angle_gamma   90.00
#
_symmetry.space_group_name_H-M   'P 1'
#
loop_
_entity.id
_entity.type
_entity.pdbx_description
1 polymer ?
#
loop_
_entity_poly.entity_id
_entity_poly.type
_entity_poly.pdbx_seq_one_letter_code
_entity_poly.pdbx_strand_id
1 'polypeptide(L)'
;KLIPMFQEKYPEIKIQTTYDSSGKLQTQIEEGASIDIFMSAAMKQMTALDEKGLIVKDSIVQLLENKIVLIVPENSTIGISTFEDILKADKIAVGDPESVPAGQYAKEALTNLKIWDEVSAKASLGTNVTEVLNWVAEGSADVGIVYSTDAASNQKIRIVAEAPEGSVSK
;
A
#
# COMPACT_ATOMS: atom_id res chain seq x y z
N LYS A 1 11.01 6.25 14.00
CA LYS A 1 11.49 7.60 14.42
C LYS A 1 10.51 8.29 15.41
N LEU A 2 9.18 8.19 15.20
CA LEU A 2 8.18 8.88 16.05
C LEU A 2 8.07 8.29 17.47
N ILE A 3 8.10 6.95 17.59
CA ILE A 3 7.95 6.27 18.89
C ILE A 3 8.98 6.73 19.92
N PRO A 4 10.31 6.75 19.64
CA PRO A 4 11.27 7.28 20.59
C PRO A 4 10.99 8.72 21.02
N MET A 5 10.64 9.60 20.10
CA MET A 5 10.30 11.00 20.40
C MET A 5 9.05 11.11 21.29
N PHE A 6 8.07 10.24 21.09
CA PHE A 6 6.88 10.20 21.94
C PHE A 6 7.23 9.70 23.35
N GLN A 7 8.05 8.65 23.46
CA GLN A 7 8.47 8.08 24.74
C GLN A 7 9.40 9.01 25.54
N GLU A 8 10.18 9.86 24.89
CA GLU A 8 10.92 10.93 25.58
C GLU A 8 9.97 11.90 26.32
N LYS A 9 8.82 12.18 25.71
CA LYS A 9 7.81 13.09 26.28
C LYS A 9 6.89 12.40 27.30
N TYR A 10 6.63 11.11 27.09
CA TYR A 10 5.72 10.29 27.92
C TYR A 10 6.38 8.96 28.29
N PRO A 11 7.37 8.97 29.19
CA PRO A 11 8.19 7.79 29.50
C PRO A 11 7.42 6.66 30.18
N GLU A 12 6.28 6.97 30.80
CA GLU A 12 5.40 6.01 31.45
C GLU A 12 4.56 5.19 30.44
N ILE A 13 4.45 5.64 29.18
CA ILE A 13 3.63 4.98 28.16
C ILE A 13 4.51 3.99 27.37
N LYS A 14 4.17 2.71 27.45
CA LYS A 14 4.81 1.66 26.64
C LYS A 14 4.03 1.46 25.35
N ILE A 15 4.71 1.62 24.20
CA ILE A 15 4.13 1.39 22.88
C ILE A 15 4.61 0.05 22.36
N GLN A 16 3.66 -0.84 22.07
CA GLN A 16 3.89 -2.08 21.31
C GLN A 16 3.30 -1.93 19.93
N THR A 17 3.99 -2.40 18.89
CA THR A 17 3.55 -2.22 17.51
C THR A 17 3.50 -3.55 16.78
N THR A 18 2.44 -3.73 15.98
CA THR A 18 2.30 -4.80 15.00
C THR A 18 2.17 -4.17 13.62
N TYR A 19 2.92 -4.67 12.65
CA TYR A 19 2.94 -4.16 11.29
C TYR A 19 2.54 -5.26 10.31
N ASP A 20 1.49 -5.02 9.54
CA ASP A 20 1.09 -5.86 8.39
C ASP A 20 0.18 -5.03 7.47
N SER A 21 -0.39 -5.65 6.42
CA SER A 21 -1.41 -5.01 5.60
C SER A 21 -2.64 -4.66 6.44
N SER A 22 -3.30 -3.54 6.10
CA SER A 22 -4.47 -3.07 6.85
C SER A 22 -5.59 -4.10 6.91
N GLY A 23 -5.78 -4.92 5.87
CA GLY A 23 -6.77 -5.99 5.86
C GLY A 23 -6.47 -7.09 6.86
N LYS A 24 -5.20 -7.53 6.98
CA LYS A 24 -4.81 -8.53 7.99
C LYS A 24 -4.96 -8.01 9.41
N LEU A 25 -4.58 -6.74 9.65
CA LEU A 25 -4.74 -6.12 10.96
C LEU A 25 -6.22 -5.91 11.31
N GLN A 26 -7.07 -5.56 10.34
CA GLN A 26 -8.52 -5.52 10.49
C GLN A 26 -9.04 -6.88 10.96
N THR A 27 -8.68 -7.97 10.28
CA THR A 27 -9.10 -9.33 10.66
C THR A 27 -8.70 -9.67 12.10
N GLN A 28 -7.47 -9.34 12.52
CA GLN A 28 -7.03 -9.56 13.90
C GLN A 28 -7.89 -8.81 14.92
N ILE A 29 -8.29 -7.56 14.61
CA ILE A 29 -9.18 -6.77 15.48
C ILE A 29 -10.56 -7.42 15.54
N GLU A 30 -11.11 -7.87 14.41
CA GLU A 30 -12.39 -8.57 14.32
C GLU A 30 -12.39 -9.90 15.09
N GLU A 31 -11.24 -10.56 15.16
CA GLU A 31 -11.01 -11.80 15.95
C GLU A 31 -10.76 -11.53 17.45
N GLY A 32 -10.78 -10.25 17.87
CA GLY A 32 -10.70 -9.86 19.26
C GLY A 32 -9.30 -9.50 19.75
N ALA A 33 -8.37 -9.16 18.86
CA ALA A 33 -7.08 -8.61 19.27
C ALA A 33 -7.27 -7.32 20.07
N SER A 34 -6.60 -7.22 21.23
CA SER A 34 -6.63 -6.01 22.07
C SER A 34 -5.71 -4.96 21.46
N ILE A 35 -6.29 -3.99 20.78
CA ILE A 35 -5.60 -2.92 20.09
C ILE A 35 -6.16 -1.57 20.55
N ASP A 36 -5.30 -0.66 20.95
CA ASP A 36 -5.69 0.69 21.39
C ASP A 36 -5.78 1.67 20.21
N ILE A 37 -4.90 1.51 19.20
CA ILE A 37 -4.85 2.41 18.02
C ILE A 37 -4.66 1.57 16.76
N PHE A 38 -5.53 1.78 15.78
CA PHE A 38 -5.41 1.22 14.43
C PHE A 38 -5.09 2.32 13.43
N MET A 39 -4.03 2.15 12.64
CA MET A 39 -3.67 3.04 11.54
C MET A 39 -3.85 2.29 10.22
N SER A 40 -4.90 2.63 9.49
CA SER A 40 -5.21 2.04 8.19
C SER A 40 -4.65 2.88 7.05
N ALA A 41 -4.15 2.22 6.02
CA ALA A 41 -3.72 2.88 4.78
C ALA A 41 -4.88 3.18 3.81
N ALA A 42 -6.10 2.70 4.10
CA ALA A 42 -7.30 3.02 3.34
C ALA A 42 -8.54 3.10 4.25
N MET A 43 -9.50 3.92 3.87
CA MET A 43 -10.75 4.10 4.62
C MET A 43 -11.62 2.85 4.64
N LYS A 44 -11.57 1.99 3.64
CA LYS A 44 -12.38 0.76 3.57
C LYS A 44 -12.27 -0.08 4.85
N GLN A 45 -11.06 -0.34 5.33
CA GLN A 45 -10.83 -1.14 6.53
C GLN A 45 -11.28 -0.43 7.80
N MET A 46 -11.09 0.88 7.86
CA MET A 46 -11.53 1.71 8.98
C MET A 46 -13.06 1.73 9.07
N THR A 47 -13.75 1.97 7.94
CA THR A 47 -15.21 1.97 7.87
C THR A 47 -15.80 0.61 8.25
N ALA A 48 -15.20 -0.49 7.77
CA ALA A 48 -15.67 -1.83 8.12
C ALA A 48 -15.61 -2.13 9.63
N LEU A 49 -14.57 -1.64 10.32
CA LEU A 49 -14.47 -1.77 11.78
C LEU A 49 -15.43 -0.85 12.53
N ASP A 50 -15.65 0.38 12.01
CA ASP A 50 -16.60 1.33 12.60
C ASP A 50 -18.04 0.80 12.49
N GLU A 51 -18.45 0.28 11.34
CA GLU A 51 -19.77 -0.35 11.13
C GLU A 51 -20.01 -1.53 12.07
N LYS A 52 -18.95 -2.24 12.48
CA LYS A 52 -19.02 -3.33 13.47
C LYS A 52 -18.95 -2.85 14.93
N GLY A 53 -18.84 -1.55 15.16
CA GLY A 53 -18.73 -0.95 16.50
C GLY A 53 -17.40 -1.27 17.20
N LEU A 54 -16.34 -1.58 16.43
CA LEU A 54 -15.01 -1.89 16.94
C LEU A 54 -14.09 -0.66 16.99
N ILE A 55 -14.56 0.50 16.56
CA ILE A 55 -13.88 1.78 16.65
C ILE A 55 -14.62 2.69 17.64
N VAL A 56 -13.88 3.43 18.43
CA VAL A 56 -14.48 4.43 19.31
C VAL A 56 -15.16 5.49 18.46
N LYS A 57 -16.43 5.75 18.71
CA LYS A 57 -17.23 6.72 17.97
C LYS A 57 -16.52 8.07 17.88
N ASP A 58 -16.54 8.66 16.71
CA ASP A 58 -15.96 9.99 16.42
C ASP A 58 -14.42 10.08 16.60
N SER A 59 -13.72 8.94 16.68
CA SER A 59 -12.26 8.93 16.82
C SER A 59 -11.49 8.79 15.50
N ILE A 60 -12.18 8.61 14.38
CA ILE A 60 -11.55 8.45 13.07
C ILE A 60 -11.00 9.78 12.58
N VAL A 61 -9.71 9.82 12.28
CA VAL A 61 -9.02 11.00 11.76
C VAL A 61 -8.27 10.65 10.49
N GLN A 62 -8.52 11.37 9.40
CA GLN A 62 -7.69 11.31 8.21
C GLN A 62 -6.41 12.12 8.44
N LEU A 63 -5.29 11.42 8.62
CA LEU A 63 -4.01 12.05 8.98
C LEU A 63 -3.21 12.51 7.77
N LEU A 64 -3.14 11.69 6.72
CA LEU A 64 -2.22 11.85 5.59
C LEU A 64 -2.89 11.36 4.31
N GLU A 65 -2.50 11.92 3.19
CA GLU A 65 -2.72 11.38 1.85
C GLU A 65 -1.42 10.75 1.35
N ASN A 66 -1.53 9.69 0.57
CA ASN A 66 -0.41 9.08 -0.13
C ASN A 66 -0.73 8.93 -1.62
N LYS A 67 0.29 8.80 -2.44
CA LYS A 67 0.14 8.62 -3.88
C LYS A 67 0.53 7.20 -4.28
N ILE A 68 -0.22 6.63 -5.20
CA ILE A 68 0.11 5.37 -5.85
C ILE A 68 1.06 5.66 -7.01
N VAL A 69 2.16 4.92 -7.06
CA VAL A 69 3.21 5.11 -8.06
C VAL A 69 3.64 3.78 -8.67
N LEU A 70 4.08 3.84 -9.93
CA LEU A 70 4.83 2.77 -10.58
C LEU A 70 6.30 2.88 -10.23
N ILE A 71 6.88 1.77 -9.84
CA ILE A 71 8.31 1.62 -9.58
C ILE A 71 8.92 0.55 -10.48
N VAL A 72 10.17 0.76 -10.85
CA VAL A 72 11.01 -0.22 -11.55
C VAL A 72 12.35 -0.33 -10.84
N PRO A 73 13.13 -1.41 -11.06
CA PRO A 73 14.52 -1.46 -10.61
C PRO A 73 15.29 -0.22 -11.08
N GLU A 74 16.23 0.30 -10.27
CA GLU A 74 17.01 1.51 -10.57
C GLU A 74 17.67 1.44 -11.96
N ASN A 75 18.20 0.28 -12.32
CA ASN A 75 18.88 0.05 -13.59
C ASN A 75 17.96 -0.49 -14.71
N SER A 76 16.63 -0.39 -14.56
CA SER A 76 15.69 -0.89 -15.56
C SER A 76 15.80 -0.10 -16.86
N THR A 77 15.87 -0.83 -17.98
CA THR A 77 15.86 -0.30 -19.35
C THR A 77 14.49 -0.42 -20.03
N ILE A 78 13.50 -0.98 -19.33
CA ILE A 78 12.12 -1.06 -19.84
C ILE A 78 11.58 0.37 -19.94
N GLY A 79 11.15 0.79 -21.11
CA GLY A 79 10.68 2.15 -21.39
C GLY A 79 9.29 2.41 -20.80
N ILE A 80 9.14 2.34 -19.47
CA ILE A 80 7.91 2.66 -18.74
C ILE A 80 7.98 4.12 -18.29
N SER A 81 7.00 4.91 -18.68
CA SER A 81 6.88 6.34 -18.35
C SER A 81 5.46 6.78 -17.98
N THR A 82 4.46 5.95 -18.27
CA THR A 82 3.05 6.16 -17.88
C THR A 82 2.50 4.92 -17.19
N PHE A 83 1.33 5.02 -16.59
CA PHE A 83 0.68 3.88 -15.94
C PHE A 83 0.28 2.79 -16.94
N GLU A 84 -0.12 3.18 -18.15
CA GLU A 84 -0.47 2.26 -19.23
C GLU A 84 0.75 1.45 -19.71
N ASP A 85 1.94 2.02 -19.62
CA ASP A 85 3.19 1.36 -20.01
C ASP A 85 3.51 0.12 -19.14
N ILE A 86 2.79 -0.09 -18.03
CA ILE A 86 2.92 -1.30 -17.19
C ILE A 86 2.76 -2.59 -18.02
N LEU A 87 1.98 -2.54 -19.09
CA LEU A 87 1.75 -3.67 -20.00
C LEU A 87 3.01 -4.10 -20.77
N LYS A 88 4.05 -3.25 -20.86
CA LYS A 88 5.35 -3.59 -21.46
C LYS A 88 6.17 -4.56 -20.60
N ALA A 89 5.83 -4.69 -19.32
CA ALA A 89 6.50 -5.59 -18.40
C ALA A 89 5.95 -7.02 -18.51
N ASP A 90 6.83 -8.01 -18.35
CA ASP A 90 6.44 -9.41 -18.30
C ASP A 90 6.09 -9.84 -16.87
N LYS A 91 6.78 -9.30 -15.87
CA LYS A 91 6.59 -9.61 -14.44
C LYS A 91 6.15 -8.38 -13.69
N ILE A 92 4.89 -8.38 -13.30
CA ILE A 92 4.26 -7.25 -12.59
C ILE A 92 4.03 -7.65 -11.13
N ALA A 93 4.34 -6.76 -10.19
CA ALA A 93 4.07 -6.95 -8.77
C ALA A 93 3.01 -5.95 -8.29
N VAL A 94 1.95 -6.47 -7.66
CA VAL A 94 0.86 -5.66 -7.11
C VAL A 94 0.48 -6.22 -5.74
N GLY A 95 0.11 -5.37 -4.79
CA GLY A 95 -0.49 -5.86 -3.55
C GLY A 95 -1.81 -6.59 -3.83
N ASP A 96 -2.11 -7.63 -3.06
CA ASP A 96 -3.38 -8.34 -3.20
C ASP A 96 -4.56 -7.38 -2.99
N PRO A 97 -5.41 -7.13 -4.01
CA PRO A 97 -6.52 -6.19 -3.91
C PRO A 97 -7.57 -6.53 -2.84
N GLU A 98 -7.61 -7.78 -2.40
CA GLU A 98 -8.58 -8.18 -1.38
C GLU A 98 -8.14 -7.78 0.04
N SER A 99 -6.83 -7.64 0.28
CA SER A 99 -6.29 -7.43 1.62
C SER A 99 -5.31 -6.26 1.75
N VAL A 100 -4.71 -5.79 0.64
CA VAL A 100 -3.67 -4.75 0.65
C VAL A 100 -4.21 -3.44 0.06
N PRO A 101 -4.31 -2.34 0.83
CA PRO A 101 -4.85 -1.07 0.34
C PRO A 101 -4.18 -0.54 -0.93
N ALA A 102 -2.85 -0.60 -1.02
CA ALA A 102 -2.14 -0.21 -2.25
C ALA A 102 -2.58 -1.05 -3.46
N GLY A 103 -2.89 -2.34 -3.26
CA GLY A 103 -3.45 -3.21 -4.29
C GLY A 103 -4.87 -2.84 -4.68
N GLN A 104 -5.69 -2.41 -3.71
CA GLN A 104 -7.05 -1.90 -3.98
C GLN A 104 -7.01 -0.66 -4.88
N TYR A 105 -6.17 0.31 -4.52
CA TYR A 105 -5.97 1.52 -5.33
C TYR A 105 -5.32 1.22 -6.68
N ALA A 106 -4.38 0.28 -6.74
CA ALA A 106 -3.79 -0.18 -8.01
C ALA A 106 -4.87 -0.76 -8.93
N LYS A 107 -5.72 -1.67 -8.41
CA LYS A 107 -6.85 -2.24 -9.16
C LYS A 107 -7.81 -1.15 -9.63
N GLU A 108 -8.15 -0.18 -8.77
CA GLU A 108 -9.02 0.93 -9.12
C GLU A 108 -8.43 1.76 -10.27
N ALA A 109 -7.17 2.21 -10.15
CA ALA A 109 -6.48 2.98 -11.19
C ALA A 109 -6.43 2.22 -12.52
N LEU A 110 -6.01 0.95 -12.50
CA LEU A 110 -5.88 0.13 -13.70
C LEU A 110 -7.24 -0.23 -14.31
N THR A 111 -8.31 -0.34 -13.51
CA THR A 111 -9.68 -0.53 -13.99
C THR A 111 -10.19 0.74 -14.69
N ASN A 112 -9.93 1.91 -14.13
CA ASN A 112 -10.28 3.19 -14.74
C ASN A 112 -9.52 3.41 -16.05
N LEU A 113 -8.29 2.91 -16.17
CA LEU A 113 -7.50 2.86 -17.40
C LEU A 113 -7.90 1.71 -18.35
N LYS A 114 -8.82 0.82 -17.93
CA LYS A 114 -9.30 -0.35 -18.69
C LYS A 114 -8.22 -1.38 -19.05
N ILE A 115 -7.20 -1.51 -18.20
CA ILE A 115 -6.07 -2.44 -18.38
C ILE A 115 -5.91 -3.44 -17.23
N TRP A 116 -6.79 -3.42 -16.22
CA TRP A 116 -6.69 -4.30 -15.06
C TRP A 116 -6.66 -5.79 -15.44
N ASP A 117 -7.50 -6.22 -16.36
CA ASP A 117 -7.61 -7.64 -16.74
C ASP A 117 -6.29 -8.16 -17.35
N GLU A 118 -5.64 -7.35 -18.20
CA GLU A 118 -4.34 -7.69 -18.79
C GLU A 118 -3.23 -7.70 -17.74
N VAL A 119 -3.22 -6.71 -16.85
CA VAL A 119 -2.24 -6.62 -15.76
C VAL A 119 -2.40 -7.78 -14.78
N SER A 120 -3.64 -8.07 -14.36
CA SER A 120 -3.91 -9.14 -13.38
C SER A 120 -3.50 -10.52 -13.87
N ALA A 121 -3.56 -10.77 -15.19
CA ALA A 121 -3.12 -12.02 -15.79
C ALA A 121 -1.59 -12.25 -15.69
N LYS A 122 -0.81 -11.17 -15.49
CA LYS A 122 0.67 -11.21 -15.37
C LYS A 122 1.15 -10.89 -13.95
N ALA A 123 0.25 -10.46 -13.07
CA ALA A 123 0.62 -9.93 -11.75
C ALA A 123 0.89 -11.03 -10.72
N SER A 124 1.98 -10.88 -10.00
CA SER A 124 2.20 -11.55 -8.72
C SER A 124 1.58 -10.69 -7.61
N LEU A 125 0.76 -11.31 -6.76
CA LEU A 125 0.05 -10.62 -5.69
C LEU A 125 0.84 -10.72 -4.38
N GLY A 126 1.31 -9.57 -3.89
CA GLY A 126 2.01 -9.46 -2.62
C GLY A 126 1.04 -9.36 -1.44
N THR A 127 1.42 -9.92 -0.31
CA THR A 127 0.62 -9.89 0.92
C THR A 127 0.71 -8.55 1.67
N ASN A 128 1.62 -7.68 1.27
CA ASN A 128 1.79 -6.31 1.74
C ASN A 128 2.66 -5.51 0.75
N VAL A 129 2.70 -4.18 0.92
CA VAL A 129 3.45 -3.26 0.03
C VAL A 129 4.96 -3.51 0.08
N THR A 130 5.50 -3.87 1.25
CA THR A 130 6.94 -4.13 1.41
C THR A 130 7.39 -5.32 0.58
N GLU A 131 6.57 -6.35 0.47
CA GLU A 131 6.85 -7.53 -0.37
C GLU A 131 6.92 -7.15 -1.86
N VAL A 132 5.95 -6.35 -2.34
CA VAL A 132 5.95 -5.81 -3.71
C VAL A 132 7.21 -4.98 -3.98
N LEU A 133 7.56 -4.09 -3.06
CA LEU A 133 8.76 -3.25 -3.15
C LEU A 133 10.03 -4.11 -3.26
N ASN A 134 10.15 -5.15 -2.44
CA ASN A 134 11.31 -6.04 -2.42
C ASN A 134 11.43 -6.83 -3.71
N TRP A 135 10.34 -7.36 -4.26
CA TRP A 135 10.39 -8.09 -5.54
C TRP A 135 10.93 -7.22 -6.68
N VAL A 136 10.55 -5.93 -6.72
CA VAL A 136 11.09 -4.99 -7.71
C VAL A 136 12.55 -4.66 -7.41
N ALA A 137 12.89 -4.37 -6.15
CA ALA A 137 14.25 -4.02 -5.73
C ALA A 137 15.27 -5.14 -5.96
N GLU A 138 14.83 -6.40 -5.93
CA GLU A 138 15.64 -7.60 -6.17
C GLU A 138 15.62 -8.08 -7.62
N GLY A 139 14.83 -7.42 -8.50
CA GLY A 139 14.70 -7.79 -9.91
C GLY A 139 13.86 -9.05 -10.16
N SER A 140 13.09 -9.52 -9.17
CA SER A 140 12.12 -10.61 -9.31
C SER A 140 10.87 -10.15 -10.07
N ALA A 141 10.56 -8.85 -10.02
CA ALA A 141 9.55 -8.20 -10.82
C ALA A 141 10.17 -7.04 -11.63
N ASP A 142 9.67 -6.82 -12.83
CA ASP A 142 10.12 -5.76 -13.74
C ASP A 142 9.53 -4.40 -13.34
N VAL A 143 8.33 -4.41 -12.78
CA VAL A 143 7.56 -3.24 -12.36
C VAL A 143 6.68 -3.59 -11.17
N GLY A 144 6.41 -2.61 -10.31
CA GLY A 144 5.48 -2.78 -9.20
C GLY A 144 4.67 -1.52 -8.93
N ILE A 145 3.58 -1.69 -8.19
CA ILE A 145 2.72 -0.59 -7.73
C ILE A 145 2.80 -0.51 -6.21
N VAL A 146 3.25 0.64 -5.70
CA VAL A 146 3.44 0.92 -4.27
C VAL A 146 3.01 2.35 -3.95
N TYR A 147 3.09 2.73 -2.67
CA TYR A 147 2.99 4.13 -2.29
C TYR A 147 4.29 4.89 -2.53
N SER A 148 4.19 6.18 -2.84
CA SER A 148 5.36 7.05 -3.06
C SER A 148 6.28 7.12 -1.84
N THR A 149 5.71 7.05 -0.63
CA THR A 149 6.49 7.02 0.63
C THR A 149 7.31 5.75 0.80
N ASP A 150 6.79 4.59 0.34
CA ASP A 150 7.53 3.33 0.37
C ASP A 150 8.67 3.38 -0.64
N ALA A 151 8.39 3.85 -1.85
CA ALA A 151 9.39 4.03 -2.91
C ALA A 151 10.55 4.93 -2.47
N ALA A 152 10.26 6.05 -1.79
CA ALA A 152 11.27 6.99 -1.30
C ALA A 152 12.23 6.39 -0.27
N SER A 153 11.91 5.26 0.32
CA SER A 153 12.73 4.57 1.33
C SER A 153 13.80 3.64 0.76
N ASN A 154 13.76 3.35 -0.54
CA ASN A 154 14.61 2.33 -1.17
C ASN A 154 15.36 2.87 -2.40
N GLN A 155 16.69 2.84 -2.35
CA GLN A 155 17.56 3.34 -3.42
C GLN A 155 17.77 2.37 -4.59
N LYS A 156 17.28 1.13 -4.50
CA LYS A 156 17.39 0.12 -5.56
C LYS A 156 16.27 0.21 -6.60
N ILE A 157 15.34 1.12 -6.40
CA ILE A 157 14.21 1.34 -7.31
C ILE A 157 14.09 2.82 -7.65
N ARG A 158 13.40 3.10 -8.73
CA ARG A 158 12.98 4.46 -9.09
C ARG A 158 11.51 4.53 -9.44
N ILE A 159 10.89 5.66 -9.12
CA ILE A 159 9.53 5.97 -9.54
C ILE A 159 9.56 6.38 -11.00
N VAL A 160 8.65 5.85 -11.81
CA VAL A 160 8.54 6.17 -13.25
C VAL A 160 7.23 6.84 -13.61
N ALA A 161 6.17 6.63 -12.84
CA ALA A 161 4.88 7.31 -13.05
C ALA A 161 4.09 7.38 -11.73
N GLU A 162 3.25 8.41 -11.59
CA GLU A 162 2.19 8.49 -10.57
C GLU A 162 0.86 8.04 -11.19
N ALA A 163 -0.05 7.51 -10.37
CA ALA A 163 -1.40 7.21 -10.82
C ALA A 163 -2.06 8.48 -11.38
N PRO A 164 -2.73 8.41 -12.54
CA PRO A 164 -3.38 9.55 -13.13
C PRO A 164 -4.37 10.22 -12.17
N GLU A 165 -4.46 11.54 -12.21
CA GLU A 165 -5.39 12.29 -11.37
C GLU A 165 -6.83 11.83 -11.60
N GLY A 166 -7.55 11.56 -10.50
CA GLY A 166 -8.92 11.03 -10.54
C GLY A 166 -9.03 9.55 -10.87
N SER A 167 -7.91 8.82 -11.06
CA SER A 167 -7.93 7.37 -11.30
C SER A 167 -8.08 6.54 -10.02
N VAL A 168 -7.89 7.15 -8.85
CA VAL A 168 -8.09 6.55 -7.54
C VAL A 168 -9.01 7.41 -6.69
N SER A 169 -9.83 6.77 -5.85
CA SER A 169 -10.65 7.44 -4.84
C SER A 169 -9.76 8.06 -3.74
N LYS A 170 -10.24 9.19 -3.19
CA LYS A 170 -9.58 9.88 -2.08
C LYS A 170 -9.97 9.26 -0.74
#